data_035902027d99c63d79b03b21a49d8090
#
_entry.id   035902027d99c63d79b03b21a49d8090
#
_cell.length_a   1.000
_cell.length_b   1.000
_cell.length_c   1.000
_cell.angle_alpha   90.00
_cell.angle_beta   90.00
_cell.angle_gamma   90.00
#
_symmetry.space_group_name_H-M   'P 1'
#
loop_
_entity.id
_entity.type
_entity.pdbx_description
1 polymer ?
#
loop_
_entity_poly.entity_id
_entity_poly.type
_entity_poly.pdbx_seq_one_letter_code
_entity_poly.pdbx_strand_id
1 'polypeptide(L)'
;MRIKIMIIACALVITTFSACGRTNREKQTDAENTQNTQSEGSNDMTWNNDSLYDIKGGYTAKSRISDVINDPVFEDYGRLIFPTDFKIDDDLKLSEVSSILPWYSEVNTDKTVEIVNYMKNQSESGNRIFYNIYSEDEMQADPEKRNTGLFFFRGNAGEKTAIINAGGGFVYVAGIHDSFPQALEISKKGYNAFALIYRPGAQTACEDLARAIAYLYENVDELQIDMTDYSLWGGSAGARMAAWLGSYGTAYFGEDSYPAPAAVIMQYTGLSVVTGNEPPTYACV
;
A
#
# COMPACT_ATOMS: atom_id res chain seq x y z
N MET A 1 -11.03 -21.62 38.65
CA MET A 1 -10.49 -22.32 37.48
C MET A 1 -9.41 -21.44 36.88
N ARG A 2 -8.13 -21.79 37.04
CA ARG A 2 -7.00 -20.91 36.63
C ARG A 2 -6.64 -21.22 35.18
N ILE A 3 -6.78 -20.21 34.28
CA ILE A 3 -6.38 -20.32 32.88
C ILE A 3 -4.87 -20.05 32.82
N LYS A 4 -4.10 -21.04 32.37
CA LYS A 4 -2.67 -20.88 32.08
C LYS A 4 -2.52 -20.29 30.70
N ILE A 5 -1.94 -19.09 30.62
CA ILE A 5 -1.50 -18.46 29.37
C ILE A 5 -0.19 -19.12 28.97
N MET A 6 -0.18 -19.77 27.80
CA MET A 6 1.00 -20.37 27.21
C MET A 6 1.63 -19.37 26.23
N ILE A 7 2.76 -18.79 26.62
CA ILE A 7 3.56 -17.91 25.76
C ILE A 7 4.42 -18.82 24.88
N ILE A 8 4.18 -18.80 23.58
CA ILE A 8 5.03 -19.47 22.59
C ILE A 8 6.06 -18.43 22.12
N ALA A 9 7.29 -18.59 22.52
CA ALA A 9 8.41 -17.81 22.01
C ALA A 9 8.86 -18.39 20.66
N CYS A 10 8.72 -17.61 19.57
CA CYS A 10 9.34 -17.93 18.30
C CYS A 10 10.81 -17.48 18.35
N ALA A 11 11.72 -18.43 18.29
CA ALA A 11 13.15 -18.18 18.13
C ALA A 11 13.45 -17.84 16.67
N LEU A 12 14.04 -16.66 16.46
CA LEU A 12 14.61 -16.24 15.18
C LEU A 12 15.97 -16.93 14.99
N VAL A 13 16.11 -17.66 13.90
CA VAL A 13 17.42 -18.14 13.43
C VAL A 13 17.90 -17.18 12.34
N ILE A 14 18.92 -16.40 12.64
CA ILE A 14 19.61 -15.54 11.69
C ILE A 14 20.77 -16.35 11.11
N THR A 15 20.72 -16.64 9.82
CA THR A 15 21.87 -17.14 9.06
C THR A 15 22.32 -16.08 8.06
N THR A 16 23.50 -15.52 8.33
CA THR A 16 24.24 -14.64 7.43
C THR A 16 24.86 -15.44 6.29
N PHE A 17 24.56 -15.07 5.04
CA PHE A 17 25.34 -15.49 3.90
C PHE A 17 26.01 -14.31 3.23
N SER A 18 27.35 -14.33 3.33
CA SER A 18 28.26 -13.47 2.58
C SER A 18 28.67 -14.22 1.31
N ALA A 19 28.50 -13.66 0.14
CA ALA A 19 29.17 -14.14 -1.05
C ALA A 19 29.48 -13.03 -2.04
N CYS A 20 30.74 -12.90 -2.25
CA CYS A 20 31.50 -12.07 -3.17
C CYS A 20 31.37 -12.61 -4.61
N GLY A 21 31.33 -11.73 -5.62
CA GLY A 21 31.50 -12.14 -7.03
C GLY A 21 31.60 -10.94 -7.97
N ARG A 22 32.81 -10.62 -8.35
CA ARG A 22 33.24 -9.56 -9.28
C ARG A 22 33.29 -10.11 -10.72
N THR A 23 33.20 -9.17 -11.68
CA THR A 23 33.74 -9.05 -13.06
C THR A 23 32.65 -9.16 -14.14
N ASN A 24 32.64 -8.43 -15.26
CA ASN A 24 33.62 -7.61 -15.96
C ASN A 24 32.90 -6.63 -16.92
N ARG A 25 33.62 -5.58 -17.28
CA ARG A 25 33.38 -4.56 -18.30
C ARG A 25 33.40 -5.13 -19.72
N GLU A 26 32.51 -4.63 -20.58
CA GLU A 26 32.93 -4.30 -21.96
C GLU A 26 32.17 -3.11 -22.52
N LYS A 27 32.93 -2.22 -23.16
CA LYS A 27 32.50 -1.03 -23.87
C LYS A 27 32.22 -1.41 -25.33
N GLN A 28 31.20 -0.83 -25.92
CA GLN A 28 31.26 -0.50 -27.35
C GLN A 28 30.46 0.75 -27.69
N THR A 29 31.00 1.50 -28.61
CA THR A 29 30.81 2.88 -29.01
C THR A 29 29.83 3.03 -30.16
N ASP A 30 29.17 4.22 -30.19
CA ASP A 30 28.76 5.10 -31.30
C ASP A 30 28.06 4.57 -32.55
N ALA A 31 26.90 5.15 -32.84
CA ALA A 31 26.65 5.85 -34.10
C ALA A 31 25.36 6.67 -34.03
N GLU A 32 25.50 7.96 -34.30
CA GLU A 32 24.45 8.95 -34.61
C GLU A 32 23.57 8.52 -35.78
N ASN A 33 22.28 8.79 -35.71
CA ASN A 33 21.59 9.29 -36.89
C ASN A 33 20.36 10.12 -36.51
N THR A 34 20.39 11.35 -36.91
CA THR A 34 19.37 12.38 -36.86
C THR A 34 18.30 12.12 -37.90
N GLN A 35 17.03 12.00 -37.52
CA GLN A 35 15.95 12.39 -38.42
C GLN A 35 14.77 13.01 -37.63
N ASN A 36 14.51 14.22 -37.97
CA ASN A 36 13.48 15.13 -37.56
C ASN A 36 12.14 14.72 -38.21
N THR A 37 11.11 14.44 -37.42
CA THR A 37 9.73 14.46 -37.90
C THR A 37 8.85 15.05 -36.82
N GLN A 38 8.31 16.23 -37.11
CA GLN A 38 7.23 16.87 -36.38
C GLN A 38 6.00 15.95 -36.42
N SER A 39 5.38 15.71 -35.28
CA SER A 39 4.00 15.28 -35.18
C SER A 39 3.32 16.00 -34.02
N GLU A 40 2.14 16.40 -34.32
CA GLU A 40 1.19 17.27 -33.63
C GLU A 40 0.86 16.85 -32.21
N GLY A 41 0.45 17.85 -31.42
CA GLY A 41 0.23 17.76 -29.97
C GLY A 41 -0.75 16.67 -29.55
N SER A 42 -0.26 15.75 -28.79
CA SER A 42 -1.00 15.07 -27.74
C SER A 42 -0.65 15.78 -26.43
N ASN A 43 -1.66 16.23 -25.70
CA ASN A 43 -1.52 16.66 -24.32
C ASN A 43 -1.12 15.45 -23.48
N ASP A 44 0.14 15.11 -23.54
CA ASP A 44 0.77 14.15 -22.65
C ASP A 44 0.97 14.87 -21.30
N MET A 45 0.02 14.72 -20.40
CA MET A 45 0.23 15.05 -19.00
C MET A 45 1.22 14.03 -18.41
N THR A 46 2.47 14.13 -18.82
CA THR A 46 3.55 13.52 -18.06
C THR A 46 3.61 14.23 -16.71
N TRP A 47 3.21 13.52 -15.67
CA TRP A 47 3.35 13.96 -14.29
C TRP A 47 4.83 14.25 -14.04
N ASN A 48 5.17 15.54 -13.96
CA ASN A 48 6.52 15.97 -13.63
C ASN A 48 6.71 15.79 -12.11
N ASN A 49 7.15 14.59 -11.73
CA ASN A 49 7.25 14.12 -10.34
C ASN A 49 8.16 15.00 -9.46
N ASP A 50 9.11 15.73 -10.04
CA ASP A 50 10.10 16.47 -9.25
C ASP A 50 9.51 17.67 -8.49
N SER A 51 8.37 18.21 -8.92
CA SER A 51 7.71 19.35 -8.26
C SER A 51 6.78 18.95 -7.09
N LEU A 52 6.44 17.69 -6.96
CA LEU A 52 5.51 17.18 -5.94
C LEU A 52 6.15 17.08 -4.54
N TYR A 53 7.47 17.18 -4.44
CA TYR A 53 8.21 16.94 -3.21
C TYR A 53 8.78 18.20 -2.55
N ASP A 54 8.83 19.33 -3.25
CA ASP A 54 9.33 20.61 -2.71
C ASP A 54 8.17 21.54 -2.36
N ILE A 55 7.51 21.25 -1.23
CA ILE A 55 6.33 21.98 -0.79
C ILE A 55 6.72 23.13 0.11
N LYS A 56 6.42 24.35 -0.36
CA LYS A 56 6.46 25.54 0.48
C LYS A 56 5.34 25.44 1.53
N GLY A 57 5.69 25.03 2.77
CA GLY A 57 4.73 24.83 3.86
C GLY A 57 4.31 23.38 4.12
N GLY A 58 5.03 22.39 3.54
CA GLY A 58 4.83 20.98 3.81
C GLY A 58 5.34 20.54 5.20
N TYR A 59 5.06 19.29 5.53
CA TYR A 59 5.58 18.67 6.74
C TYR A 59 7.09 18.45 6.64
N THR A 60 7.73 18.42 7.79
CA THR A 60 9.16 18.16 7.96
C THR A 60 9.37 17.01 8.95
N ALA A 61 10.60 16.54 9.08
CA ALA A 61 10.97 15.57 10.12
C ALA A 61 10.62 16.02 11.56
N LYS A 62 10.41 17.33 11.78
CA LYS A 62 10.06 17.93 13.08
C LYS A 62 8.55 18.10 13.29
N SER A 63 7.74 17.97 12.26
CA SER A 63 6.28 18.00 12.36
C SER A 63 5.79 16.83 13.21
N ARG A 64 4.76 17.05 14.01
CA ARG A 64 4.18 16.00 14.86
C ARG A 64 3.22 15.13 14.07
N ILE A 65 2.98 13.93 14.55
CA ILE A 65 1.94 13.04 14.04
C ILE A 65 0.58 13.72 14.17
N SER A 66 0.31 14.40 15.31
CA SER A 66 -0.92 15.18 15.54
C SER A 66 -1.11 16.31 14.52
N ASP A 67 -0.02 16.93 14.01
CA ASP A 67 -0.13 17.97 12.97
C ASP A 67 -0.65 17.37 11.65
N VAL A 68 -0.32 16.13 11.36
CA VAL A 68 -0.82 15.40 10.17
C VAL A 68 -2.25 14.91 10.39
N ILE A 69 -2.51 14.24 11.51
CA ILE A 69 -3.82 13.67 11.83
C ILE A 69 -4.93 14.74 11.82
N ASN A 70 -4.62 15.93 12.35
CA ASN A 70 -5.60 17.00 12.51
C ASN A 70 -5.55 18.05 11.39
N ASP A 71 -4.77 17.84 10.33
CA ASP A 71 -4.78 18.73 9.18
C ASP A 71 -6.13 18.62 8.45
N PRO A 72 -6.88 19.72 8.31
CA PRO A 72 -8.17 19.69 7.62
C PRO A 72 -8.13 19.16 6.19
N VAL A 73 -6.97 19.16 5.56
CA VAL A 73 -6.77 18.61 4.18
C VAL A 73 -7.02 17.10 4.12
N PHE A 74 -6.90 16.40 5.25
CA PHE A 74 -7.15 14.96 5.35
C PHE A 74 -8.54 14.62 5.92
N GLU A 75 -9.40 15.63 6.12
CA GLU A 75 -10.75 15.42 6.63
C GLU A 75 -10.72 14.55 7.91
N ASP A 76 -11.52 13.48 7.95
CA ASP A 76 -11.58 12.56 9.10
C ASP A 76 -10.69 11.30 8.93
N TYR A 77 -10.04 11.15 7.77
CA TYR A 77 -9.16 9.97 7.52
C TYR A 77 -7.68 10.17 7.88
N GLY A 78 -7.27 11.36 8.33
CA GLY A 78 -5.87 11.64 8.71
C GLY A 78 -5.32 10.64 9.73
N ARG A 79 -6.16 10.17 10.65
CA ARG A 79 -5.80 9.13 11.63
C ARG A 79 -5.40 7.80 10.97
N LEU A 80 -5.99 7.44 9.82
CA LEU A 80 -5.74 6.19 9.12
C LEU A 80 -4.38 6.17 8.38
N ILE A 81 -3.69 7.30 8.29
CA ILE A 81 -2.32 7.37 7.74
C ILE A 81 -1.32 6.62 8.62
N PHE A 82 -1.53 6.66 9.93
CA PHE A 82 -0.68 6.00 10.92
C PHE A 82 -1.26 4.65 11.36
N PRO A 83 -0.49 3.78 12.07
CA PRO A 83 -1.00 2.47 12.45
C PRO A 83 -2.38 2.52 13.13
N THR A 84 -3.34 1.81 12.54
CA THR A 84 -4.70 1.68 13.08
C THR A 84 -4.74 0.59 14.13
N ASP A 85 -5.72 0.68 15.04
CA ASP A 85 -5.90 -0.30 16.13
C ASP A 85 -4.66 -0.52 17.00
N PHE A 86 -3.79 0.48 17.00
CA PHE A 86 -2.56 0.56 17.77
C PHE A 86 -2.50 1.91 18.50
N LYS A 87 -2.20 1.88 19.80
CA LYS A 87 -2.06 3.11 20.57
C LYS A 87 -0.74 3.78 20.21
N ILE A 88 -0.81 4.96 19.62
CA ILE A 88 0.35 5.80 19.30
C ILE A 88 0.37 7.03 20.20
N ASP A 89 1.57 7.56 20.43
CA ASP A 89 1.77 8.90 20.97
C ASP A 89 1.83 9.86 19.78
N ASP A 90 0.78 10.64 19.57
CA ASP A 90 0.63 11.56 18.45
C ASP A 90 1.41 12.87 18.62
N ASP A 91 2.04 13.10 19.80
CA ASP A 91 3.05 14.13 19.99
C ASP A 91 4.43 13.78 19.42
N LEU A 92 4.67 12.51 19.05
CA LEU A 92 5.89 12.10 18.34
C LEU A 92 6.05 12.87 17.03
N LYS A 93 7.30 13.12 16.66
CA LYS A 93 7.64 13.74 15.37
C LYS A 93 7.67 12.69 14.27
N LEU A 94 7.54 13.14 13.02
CA LEU A 94 7.68 12.26 11.86
C LEU A 94 9.04 11.55 11.81
N SER A 95 10.11 12.17 12.35
CA SER A 95 11.41 11.52 12.52
C SER A 95 11.41 10.36 13.53
N GLU A 96 10.38 10.23 14.33
CA GLU A 96 10.26 9.24 15.40
C GLU A 96 9.26 8.13 15.07
N VAL A 97 8.64 8.16 13.89
CA VAL A 97 7.63 7.18 13.44
C VAL A 97 8.14 5.73 13.52
N SER A 98 9.43 5.49 13.22
CA SER A 98 10.05 4.18 13.36
C SER A 98 9.98 3.60 14.78
N SER A 99 9.86 4.43 15.82
CA SER A 99 9.73 3.98 17.19
C SER A 99 8.37 3.38 17.55
N ILE A 100 7.34 3.65 16.76
CA ILE A 100 5.98 3.13 16.97
C ILE A 100 5.96 1.61 16.77
N LEU A 101 6.58 1.15 15.68
CA LEU A 101 6.67 -0.27 15.31
C LEU A 101 8.14 -0.64 15.07
N PRO A 102 8.95 -0.83 16.12
CA PRO A 102 10.42 -0.94 15.99
C PRO A 102 10.90 -2.20 15.27
N TRP A 103 10.03 -3.15 15.01
CA TRP A 103 10.32 -4.33 14.19
C TRP A 103 10.30 -4.05 12.67
N TYR A 104 9.80 -2.90 12.23
CA TYR A 104 9.96 -2.41 10.85
C TYR A 104 11.26 -1.59 10.78
N SER A 105 12.40 -2.27 10.64
CA SER A 105 13.75 -1.66 10.71
C SER A 105 14.07 -0.71 9.55
N GLU A 106 13.36 -0.85 8.44
CA GLU A 106 13.61 -0.09 7.20
C GLU A 106 12.81 1.22 7.11
N VAL A 107 12.07 1.58 8.17
CA VAL A 107 11.33 2.85 8.19
C VAL A 107 12.29 4.02 8.17
N ASN A 108 12.20 4.82 7.12
CA ASN A 108 13.08 5.95 6.86
C ASN A 108 12.31 7.27 7.03
N THR A 109 12.88 8.20 7.80
CA THR A 109 12.28 9.51 8.08
C THR A 109 11.99 10.30 6.80
N ASP A 110 12.92 10.32 5.85
CA ASP A 110 12.74 11.08 4.62
C ASP A 110 11.60 10.50 3.79
N LYS A 111 11.48 9.16 3.74
CA LYS A 111 10.36 8.48 3.09
C LYS A 111 9.03 8.74 3.79
N THR A 112 9.01 8.77 5.13
CA THR A 112 7.80 9.11 5.90
C THR A 112 7.34 10.53 5.57
N VAL A 113 8.26 11.50 5.56
CA VAL A 113 7.97 12.90 5.22
C VAL A 113 7.52 13.02 3.76
N GLU A 114 8.17 12.32 2.85
CA GLU A 114 7.80 12.25 1.44
C GLU A 114 6.35 11.77 1.25
N ILE A 115 5.96 10.68 1.92
CA ILE A 115 4.62 10.10 1.83
C ILE A 115 3.55 11.09 2.30
N VAL A 116 3.70 11.67 3.49
CA VAL A 116 2.68 12.58 4.03
C VAL A 116 2.58 13.87 3.22
N ASN A 117 3.71 14.35 2.66
CA ASN A 117 3.72 15.50 1.79
C ASN A 117 3.11 15.18 0.41
N TYR A 118 3.38 14.01 -0.16
CA TYR A 118 2.69 13.55 -1.37
C TYR A 118 1.17 13.56 -1.17
N MET A 119 0.69 12.96 -0.08
CA MET A 119 -0.75 12.92 0.25
C MET A 119 -1.33 14.33 0.39
N LYS A 120 -0.65 15.21 1.13
CA LYS A 120 -1.07 16.61 1.30
C LYS A 120 -1.18 17.34 -0.03
N ASN A 121 -0.17 17.23 -0.87
CA ASN A 121 -0.14 17.86 -2.21
C ASN A 121 -1.28 17.37 -3.10
N GLN A 122 -1.54 16.07 -3.12
CA GLN A 122 -2.62 15.51 -3.91
C GLN A 122 -3.96 16.09 -3.43
N SER A 123 -4.21 16.12 -2.13
CA SER A 123 -5.45 16.66 -1.56
C SER A 123 -5.58 18.17 -1.80
N GLU A 124 -4.53 18.96 -1.60
CA GLU A 124 -4.53 20.40 -1.89
C GLU A 124 -4.72 20.72 -3.38
N SER A 125 -4.32 19.81 -4.26
CA SER A 125 -4.55 19.88 -5.71
C SER A 125 -5.97 19.46 -6.11
N GLY A 126 -6.82 19.09 -5.16
CA GLY A 126 -8.19 18.63 -5.39
C GLY A 126 -8.31 17.17 -5.81
N ASN A 127 -7.23 16.39 -5.71
CA ASN A 127 -7.26 14.96 -5.95
C ASN A 127 -7.71 14.22 -4.69
N ARG A 128 -8.79 13.46 -4.78
CA ARG A 128 -9.19 12.57 -3.70
C ARG A 128 -8.17 11.45 -3.53
N ILE A 129 -7.64 11.27 -2.31
CA ILE A 129 -6.62 10.26 -2.00
C ILE A 129 -7.12 9.14 -1.11
N PHE A 130 -8.29 9.29 -0.48
CA PHE A 130 -8.89 8.26 0.35
C PHE A 130 -10.32 7.94 -0.12
N TYR A 131 -10.65 6.66 -0.16
CA TYR A 131 -11.93 6.15 -0.62
C TYR A 131 -12.50 5.16 0.40
N ASN A 132 -13.66 5.48 0.97
CA ASN A 132 -14.45 4.51 1.71
C ASN A 132 -14.90 3.40 0.76
N ILE A 133 -14.68 2.14 1.13
CA ILE A 133 -15.11 0.99 0.34
C ILE A 133 -16.53 0.52 0.70
N TYR A 134 -17.04 0.99 1.82
CA TYR A 134 -18.39 0.73 2.29
C TYR A 134 -19.28 1.98 2.15
N SER A 135 -20.58 1.75 1.94
CA SER A 135 -21.58 2.80 1.88
C SER A 135 -21.84 3.42 3.26
N GLU A 136 -22.42 4.62 3.28
CA GLU A 136 -22.79 5.28 4.54
C GLU A 136 -23.77 4.45 5.37
N ASP A 137 -24.74 3.77 4.74
CA ASP A 137 -25.69 2.89 5.42
C ASP A 137 -24.98 1.71 6.10
N GLU A 138 -23.99 1.12 5.44
CA GLU A 138 -23.19 0.03 6.01
C GLU A 138 -22.32 0.52 7.18
N MET A 139 -21.73 1.72 7.05
CA MET A 139 -20.94 2.34 8.12
C MET A 139 -21.79 2.80 9.31
N GLN A 140 -23.09 3.07 9.09
CA GLN A 140 -24.04 3.33 10.18
C GLN A 140 -24.45 2.03 10.88
N ALA A 141 -24.63 0.95 10.14
CA ALA A 141 -24.98 -0.36 10.68
C ALA A 141 -23.80 -1.02 11.42
N ASP A 142 -22.58 -0.79 10.94
CA ASP A 142 -21.33 -1.27 11.53
C ASP A 142 -20.30 -0.14 11.54
N PRO A 143 -20.19 0.62 12.65
CA PRO A 143 -19.28 1.77 12.73
C PRO A 143 -17.79 1.44 12.55
N GLU A 144 -17.35 0.18 12.75
CA GLU A 144 -15.97 -0.21 12.52
C GLU A 144 -15.60 -0.14 11.04
N LYS A 145 -16.57 -0.22 10.13
CA LYS A 145 -16.37 0.00 8.70
C LYS A 145 -15.89 1.41 8.34
N ARG A 146 -15.96 2.39 9.25
CA ARG A 146 -15.35 3.73 9.08
C ARG A 146 -13.83 3.71 9.22
N ASN A 147 -13.28 2.64 9.81
CA ASN A 147 -11.85 2.48 10.02
C ASN A 147 -11.16 1.71 8.89
N THR A 148 -11.81 1.59 7.72
CA THR A 148 -11.27 0.88 6.55
C THR A 148 -11.48 1.69 5.28
N GLY A 149 -10.59 1.49 4.29
CA GLY A 149 -10.67 2.16 3.01
C GLY A 149 -9.36 2.09 2.23
N LEU A 150 -9.33 2.73 1.10
CA LEU A 150 -8.22 2.70 0.16
C LEU A 150 -7.54 4.06 0.06
N PHE A 151 -6.25 4.10 0.37
CA PHE A 151 -5.39 5.23 -0.01
C PHE A 151 -4.92 5.05 -1.45
N PHE A 152 -5.18 6.01 -2.31
CA PHE A 152 -4.81 5.98 -3.72
C PHE A 152 -3.53 6.78 -3.99
N PHE A 153 -2.50 6.08 -4.39
CA PHE A 153 -1.25 6.62 -4.93
C PHE A 153 -1.34 6.56 -6.47
N ARG A 154 -1.66 7.70 -7.09
CA ARG A 154 -1.96 7.76 -8.51
C ARG A 154 -0.71 7.57 -9.36
N GLY A 155 -0.85 6.72 -10.39
CA GLY A 155 0.05 6.63 -11.53
C GLY A 155 -0.52 7.41 -12.72
N ASN A 156 -0.26 6.92 -13.93
CA ASN A 156 -0.87 7.45 -15.15
C ASN A 156 -2.32 6.94 -15.29
N ALA A 157 -3.16 7.76 -15.90
CA ALA A 157 -4.55 7.36 -16.18
C ALA A 157 -4.61 6.13 -17.09
N GLY A 158 -5.46 5.16 -16.70
CA GLY A 158 -5.65 3.92 -17.45
C GLY A 158 -4.53 2.88 -17.29
N GLU A 159 -3.53 3.12 -16.45
CA GLU A 159 -2.48 2.14 -16.18
C GLU A 159 -2.91 1.07 -15.18
N LYS A 160 -2.20 -0.06 -15.20
CA LYS A 160 -2.43 -1.25 -14.36
C LYS A 160 -2.44 -0.91 -12.86
N THR A 161 -3.18 -1.73 -12.12
CA THR A 161 -3.45 -1.50 -10.70
C THR A 161 -2.75 -2.52 -9.81
N ALA A 162 -2.13 -2.03 -8.73
CA ALA A 162 -1.63 -2.82 -7.62
C ALA A 162 -2.44 -2.50 -6.35
N ILE A 163 -2.82 -3.52 -5.59
CA ILE A 163 -3.46 -3.37 -4.27
C ILE A 163 -2.47 -3.90 -3.23
N ILE A 164 -2.08 -3.03 -2.29
CA ILE A 164 -1.00 -3.31 -1.33
C ILE A 164 -1.60 -3.39 0.08
N ASN A 165 -1.32 -4.50 0.76
CA ASN A 165 -1.84 -4.82 2.07
C ASN A 165 -0.69 -4.84 3.08
N ALA A 166 -0.71 -3.93 4.05
CA ALA A 166 0.33 -3.86 5.07
C ALA A 166 0.28 -5.07 6.02
N GLY A 167 1.41 -5.36 6.65
CA GLY A 167 1.48 -6.27 7.79
C GLY A 167 0.83 -5.69 9.04
N GLY A 168 0.79 -6.49 10.11
CA GLY A 168 0.23 -6.09 11.41
C GLY A 168 -0.40 -7.24 12.19
N GLY A 169 -0.17 -8.49 11.76
CA GLY A 169 -0.63 -9.70 12.46
C GLY A 169 -2.15 -9.84 12.55
N PHE A 170 -2.91 -9.12 11.72
CA PHE A 170 -4.37 -8.99 11.80
C PHE A 170 -4.86 -8.34 13.10
N VAL A 171 -4.01 -7.56 13.77
CA VAL A 171 -4.32 -6.84 15.01
C VAL A 171 -4.29 -5.34 14.78
N TYR A 172 -3.43 -4.87 13.89
CA TYR A 172 -3.28 -3.48 13.47
C TYR A 172 -2.87 -3.44 12.00
N VAL A 173 -2.87 -2.25 11.38
CA VAL A 173 -2.40 -2.05 10.00
C VAL A 173 -1.23 -1.07 9.98
N ALA A 174 -0.10 -1.52 9.45
CA ALA A 174 1.15 -0.74 9.42
C ALA A 174 1.27 0.12 8.14
N GLY A 175 0.24 0.85 7.72
CA GLY A 175 0.19 1.57 6.44
C GLY A 175 1.47 2.33 6.10
N ILE A 176 1.80 3.36 6.91
CA ILE A 176 2.98 4.23 6.68
C ILE A 176 4.32 3.51 6.86
N HIS A 177 4.34 2.37 7.57
CA HIS A 177 5.56 1.59 7.79
C HIS A 177 5.81 0.55 6.69
N ASP A 178 4.79 0.14 5.94
CA ASP A 178 4.84 -1.03 5.06
C ASP A 178 4.21 -0.75 3.67
N SER A 179 2.89 -0.60 3.57
CA SER A 179 2.21 -0.52 2.27
C SER A 179 2.39 0.83 1.56
N PHE A 180 2.41 1.95 2.27
CA PHE A 180 2.50 3.28 1.64
C PHE A 180 3.84 3.53 0.95
N PRO A 181 5.02 3.16 1.53
CA PRO A 181 6.28 3.25 0.80
C PRO A 181 6.27 2.52 -0.54
N GLN A 182 5.69 1.31 -0.56
CA GLN A 182 5.58 0.50 -1.78
C GLN A 182 4.61 1.14 -2.78
N ALA A 183 3.44 1.58 -2.31
CA ALA A 183 2.44 2.23 -3.16
C ALA A 183 2.99 3.50 -3.83
N LEU A 184 3.73 4.32 -3.07
CA LEU A 184 4.38 5.51 -3.60
C LEU A 184 5.42 5.18 -4.69
N GLU A 185 6.26 4.16 -4.47
CA GLU A 185 7.27 3.77 -5.47
C GLU A 185 6.65 3.16 -6.73
N ILE A 186 5.54 2.43 -6.60
CA ILE A 186 4.77 1.89 -7.74
C ILE A 186 4.15 3.04 -8.54
N SER A 187 3.56 4.03 -7.86
CA SER A 187 2.96 5.19 -8.52
C SER A 187 3.98 6.04 -9.27
N LYS A 188 5.19 6.23 -8.72
CA LYS A 188 6.30 6.90 -9.42
C LYS A 188 6.74 6.20 -10.70
N LYS A 189 6.45 4.90 -10.83
CA LYS A 189 6.70 4.15 -12.07
C LYS A 189 5.56 4.26 -13.08
N GLY A 190 4.52 5.02 -12.75
CA GLY A 190 3.36 5.27 -13.60
C GLY A 190 2.18 4.32 -13.37
N TYR A 191 2.31 3.31 -12.52
CA TYR A 191 1.21 2.38 -12.22
C TYR A 191 0.31 2.91 -11.11
N ASN A 192 -0.97 2.56 -11.14
CA ASN A 192 -1.90 2.91 -10.08
C ASN A 192 -1.72 1.98 -8.87
N ALA A 193 -1.62 2.55 -7.67
CA ALA A 193 -1.40 1.77 -6.46
C ALA A 193 -2.40 2.17 -5.37
N PHE A 194 -3.05 1.18 -4.78
CA PHE A 194 -3.97 1.36 -3.67
C PHE A 194 -3.44 0.65 -2.44
N ALA A 195 -3.34 1.37 -1.34
CA ALA A 195 -2.99 0.78 -0.05
C ALA A 195 -4.26 0.63 0.80
N LEU A 196 -4.60 -0.62 1.14
CA LEU A 196 -5.76 -0.94 1.94
C LEU A 196 -5.46 -0.75 3.42
N ILE A 197 -6.30 0.01 4.11
CA ILE A 197 -6.48 -0.04 5.54
C ILE A 197 -7.64 -1.00 5.80
N TYR A 198 -7.41 -2.07 6.54
CA TYR A 198 -8.38 -3.12 6.81
C TYR A 198 -8.66 -3.25 8.32
N ARG A 199 -9.81 -3.79 8.68
CA ARG A 199 -10.21 -4.00 10.08
C ARG A 199 -9.47 -5.20 10.69
N PRO A 200 -9.27 -5.24 12.03
CA PRO A 200 -8.66 -6.38 12.71
C PRO A 200 -9.41 -7.70 12.49
N GLY A 201 -8.67 -8.82 12.54
CA GLY A 201 -9.20 -10.16 12.30
C GLY A 201 -8.91 -10.67 10.89
N ALA A 202 -8.40 -11.90 10.77
CA ALA A 202 -7.98 -12.46 9.49
C ALA A 202 -9.14 -12.60 8.48
N GLN A 203 -10.32 -13.03 8.97
CA GLN A 203 -11.52 -13.16 8.13
C GLN A 203 -12.02 -11.79 7.71
N THR A 204 -12.19 -10.86 8.65
CA THR A 204 -12.66 -9.49 8.40
C THR A 204 -11.74 -8.74 7.44
N ALA A 205 -10.42 -8.88 7.63
CA ALA A 205 -9.43 -8.29 6.74
C ALA A 205 -9.54 -8.81 5.30
N CYS A 206 -9.82 -10.10 5.11
CA CYS A 206 -10.07 -10.68 3.78
C CYS A 206 -11.41 -10.21 3.19
N GLU A 207 -12.44 -10.02 4.00
CA GLU A 207 -13.71 -9.43 3.59
C GLU A 207 -13.51 -7.98 3.11
N ASP A 208 -12.74 -7.19 3.86
CA ASP A 208 -12.39 -5.81 3.46
C ASP A 208 -11.58 -5.78 2.15
N LEU A 209 -10.64 -6.72 1.95
CA LEU A 209 -9.90 -6.80 0.70
C LEU A 209 -10.80 -7.25 -0.48
N ALA A 210 -11.73 -8.18 -0.24
CA ALA A 210 -12.71 -8.57 -1.26
C ALA A 210 -13.59 -7.38 -1.66
N ARG A 211 -14.11 -6.62 -0.68
CA ARG A 211 -14.89 -5.40 -0.91
C ARG A 211 -14.06 -4.32 -1.63
N ALA A 212 -12.79 -4.17 -1.28
CA ALA A 212 -11.88 -3.24 -1.95
C ALA A 212 -11.70 -3.59 -3.44
N ILE A 213 -11.52 -4.88 -3.76
CA ILE A 213 -11.45 -5.35 -5.14
C ILE A 213 -12.76 -5.04 -5.89
N ALA A 214 -13.91 -5.37 -5.29
CA ALA A 214 -15.21 -5.07 -5.86
C ALA A 214 -15.38 -3.57 -6.12
N TYR A 215 -15.08 -2.73 -5.12
CA TYR A 215 -15.13 -1.28 -5.23
C TYR A 215 -14.30 -0.75 -6.41
N LEU A 216 -13.09 -1.25 -6.60
CA LEU A 216 -12.21 -0.83 -7.69
C LEU A 216 -12.78 -1.24 -9.06
N TYR A 217 -13.35 -2.44 -9.20
CA TYR A 217 -14.03 -2.86 -10.44
C TYR A 217 -15.28 -2.04 -10.73
N GLU A 218 -16.05 -1.68 -9.71
CA GLU A 218 -17.26 -0.87 -9.83
C GLU A 218 -16.96 0.59 -10.24
N ASN A 219 -15.73 1.08 -10.00
CA ASN A 219 -15.35 2.49 -10.16
C ASN A 219 -14.16 2.70 -11.13
N VAL A 220 -13.85 1.76 -12.01
CA VAL A 220 -12.68 1.82 -12.91
C VAL A 220 -12.63 3.11 -13.74
N ASP A 221 -13.77 3.55 -14.27
CA ASP A 221 -13.86 4.74 -15.13
C ASP A 221 -13.68 6.03 -14.32
N GLU A 222 -14.31 6.14 -13.14
CA GLU A 222 -14.16 7.30 -12.25
C GLU A 222 -12.73 7.44 -11.74
N LEU A 223 -12.13 6.31 -11.36
CA LEU A 223 -10.76 6.27 -10.85
C LEU A 223 -9.70 6.38 -11.95
N GLN A 224 -10.11 6.19 -13.20
CA GLN A 224 -9.22 6.15 -14.39
C GLN A 224 -8.10 5.10 -14.23
N ILE A 225 -8.46 3.87 -13.87
CA ILE A 225 -7.54 2.76 -13.62
C ILE A 225 -7.82 1.58 -14.54
N ASP A 226 -6.85 0.68 -14.67
CA ASP A 226 -7.03 -0.62 -15.33
C ASP A 226 -6.93 -1.74 -14.30
N MET A 227 -8.05 -2.43 -14.09
CA MET A 227 -8.14 -3.62 -13.23
C MET A 227 -7.90 -4.93 -14.01
N THR A 228 -7.72 -4.88 -15.33
CA THR A 228 -7.29 -6.05 -16.10
C THR A 228 -5.89 -6.45 -15.66
N ASP A 229 -5.69 -7.71 -15.28
CA ASP A 229 -4.41 -8.21 -14.78
C ASP A 229 -3.86 -7.42 -13.56
N TYR A 230 -4.73 -6.98 -12.66
CA TYR A 230 -4.32 -6.33 -11.42
C TYR A 230 -3.45 -7.28 -10.55
N SER A 231 -2.70 -6.73 -9.62
CA SER A 231 -1.84 -7.49 -8.71
C SER A 231 -2.17 -7.23 -7.25
N LEU A 232 -2.04 -8.28 -6.43
CA LEU A 232 -2.14 -8.20 -4.97
C LEU A 232 -0.75 -8.29 -4.34
N TRP A 233 -0.45 -7.33 -3.48
CA TRP A 233 0.82 -7.25 -2.77
C TRP A 233 0.57 -7.26 -1.27
N GLY A 234 1.54 -7.74 -0.51
CA GLY A 234 1.46 -7.55 0.93
C GLY A 234 2.66 -8.09 1.69
N GLY A 235 2.78 -7.57 2.91
CA GLY A 235 3.77 -7.99 3.90
C GLY A 235 3.12 -8.80 5.04
N SER A 236 3.75 -9.86 5.54
CA SER A 236 3.29 -10.64 6.71
C SER A 236 1.81 -11.01 6.63
N ALA A 237 0.96 -10.47 7.51
CA ALA A 237 -0.50 -10.67 7.48
C ALA A 237 -1.11 -10.23 6.14
N GLY A 238 -0.69 -9.08 5.59
CA GLY A 238 -1.14 -8.58 4.29
C GLY A 238 -0.78 -9.50 3.13
N ALA A 239 0.40 -10.14 3.19
CA ALA A 239 0.79 -11.15 2.20
C ALA A 239 -0.11 -12.40 2.25
N ARG A 240 -0.53 -12.81 3.46
CA ARG A 240 -1.49 -13.92 3.62
C ARG A 240 -2.86 -13.57 3.07
N MET A 241 -3.36 -12.34 3.32
CA MET A 241 -4.59 -11.85 2.71
C MET A 241 -4.53 -11.91 1.20
N ALA A 242 -3.46 -11.33 0.61
CA ALA A 242 -3.26 -11.31 -0.83
C ALA A 242 -3.27 -12.73 -1.43
N ALA A 243 -2.59 -13.67 -0.77
CA ALA A 243 -2.53 -15.06 -1.20
C ALA A 243 -3.87 -15.79 -1.06
N TRP A 244 -4.60 -15.59 0.05
CA TRP A 244 -5.93 -16.20 0.24
C TRP A 244 -6.94 -15.66 -0.77
N LEU A 245 -6.97 -14.34 -1.01
CA LEU A 245 -7.84 -13.77 -2.05
C LEU A 245 -7.48 -14.30 -3.44
N GLY A 246 -6.18 -14.42 -3.75
CA GLY A 246 -5.73 -15.02 -5.00
C GLY A 246 -6.16 -16.48 -5.18
N SER A 247 -6.15 -17.27 -4.09
CA SER A 247 -6.46 -18.70 -4.13
C SER A 247 -7.96 -19.00 -4.07
N TYR A 248 -8.71 -18.26 -3.24
CA TYR A 248 -10.13 -18.53 -2.97
C TYR A 248 -11.09 -17.61 -3.72
N GLY A 249 -10.61 -16.44 -4.20
CA GLY A 249 -11.42 -15.44 -4.88
C GLY A 249 -12.30 -14.61 -3.95
N THR A 250 -12.86 -13.52 -4.49
CA THR A 250 -13.69 -12.56 -3.74
C THR A 250 -15.00 -13.18 -3.22
N ALA A 251 -15.60 -14.09 -3.98
CA ALA A 251 -16.86 -14.74 -3.61
C ALA A 251 -16.76 -15.58 -2.33
N TYR A 252 -15.58 -16.12 -2.02
CA TYR A 252 -15.36 -16.84 -0.76
C TYR A 252 -15.44 -15.91 0.48
N PHE A 253 -15.17 -14.63 0.27
CA PHE A 253 -15.15 -13.60 1.31
C PHE A 253 -16.35 -12.63 1.25
N GLY A 254 -17.46 -13.07 0.63
CA GLY A 254 -18.75 -12.40 0.75
C GLY A 254 -19.09 -11.38 -0.34
N GLU A 255 -18.21 -11.21 -1.35
CA GLU A 255 -18.48 -10.35 -2.50
C GLU A 255 -18.91 -11.15 -3.76
N ASP A 256 -19.27 -10.47 -4.82
CA ASP A 256 -19.45 -11.10 -6.12
C ASP A 256 -18.13 -11.70 -6.65
N SER A 257 -18.24 -12.60 -7.63
CA SER A 257 -17.09 -13.23 -8.24
C SER A 257 -16.40 -12.27 -9.22
N TYR A 258 -15.30 -11.65 -8.79
CA TYR A 258 -14.44 -10.84 -9.64
C TYR A 258 -13.24 -11.65 -10.17
N PRO A 259 -12.61 -11.23 -11.28
CA PRO A 259 -11.42 -11.90 -11.82
C PRO A 259 -10.32 -12.06 -10.76
N ALA A 260 -9.60 -13.19 -10.83
CA ALA A 260 -8.43 -13.39 -9.98
C ALA A 260 -7.29 -12.41 -10.34
N PRO A 261 -6.41 -12.05 -9.40
CA PRO A 261 -5.25 -11.23 -9.72
C PRO A 261 -4.30 -11.97 -10.67
N ALA A 262 -3.65 -11.23 -11.56
CA ALA A 262 -2.63 -11.79 -12.46
C ALA A 262 -1.36 -12.21 -11.71
N ALA A 263 -1.10 -11.60 -10.57
CA ALA A 263 0.04 -11.95 -9.72
C ALA A 263 -0.22 -11.62 -8.24
N VAL A 264 0.40 -12.42 -7.37
CA VAL A 264 0.48 -12.16 -5.92
C VAL A 264 1.95 -11.98 -5.52
N ILE A 265 2.24 -10.90 -4.80
CA ILE A 265 3.57 -10.58 -4.28
C ILE A 265 3.54 -10.67 -2.76
N MET A 266 4.19 -11.69 -2.23
CA MET A 266 4.27 -11.97 -0.81
C MET A 266 5.63 -11.56 -0.26
N GLN A 267 5.64 -10.78 0.82
CA GLN A 267 6.87 -10.31 1.47
C GLN A 267 6.90 -10.81 2.92
N TYR A 268 8.07 -11.26 3.34
CA TYR A 268 8.44 -11.74 4.68
C TYR A 268 7.40 -12.66 5.35
N THR A 269 6.73 -13.50 4.54
CA THR A 269 5.91 -14.64 4.99
C THR A 269 5.68 -15.60 3.84
N GLY A 270 5.22 -16.82 4.14
CA GLY A 270 4.86 -17.84 3.17
C GLY A 270 3.43 -18.36 3.37
N LEU A 271 2.95 -19.13 2.40
CA LEU A 271 1.74 -19.94 2.52
C LEU A 271 2.07 -21.27 3.18
N SER A 272 1.22 -21.71 4.09
CA SER A 272 1.28 -23.05 4.70
C SER A 272 0.36 -24.06 4.02
N VAL A 273 -0.61 -23.59 3.24
CA VAL A 273 -1.58 -24.41 2.50
C VAL A 273 -1.61 -23.93 1.05
N VAL A 274 -1.46 -24.86 0.12
CA VAL A 274 -1.56 -24.61 -1.32
C VAL A 274 -2.80 -25.34 -1.83
N THR A 275 -3.68 -24.62 -2.54
CA THR A 275 -4.96 -25.13 -3.05
C THR A 275 -4.87 -25.69 -4.47
N GLY A 276 -3.85 -25.24 -5.23
CA GLY A 276 -3.70 -25.50 -6.66
C GLY A 276 -4.39 -24.44 -7.55
N ASN A 277 -5.01 -23.44 -6.95
CA ASN A 277 -5.67 -22.32 -7.65
C ASN A 277 -4.91 -21.01 -7.53
N GLU A 278 -3.72 -21.05 -6.92
CA GLU A 278 -2.91 -19.86 -6.72
C GLU A 278 -2.56 -19.22 -8.07
N PRO A 279 -2.73 -17.90 -8.22
CA PRO A 279 -2.19 -17.17 -9.36
C PRO A 279 -0.66 -17.19 -9.30
N PRO A 280 0.03 -16.77 -10.37
CA PRO A 280 1.48 -16.57 -10.34
C PRO A 280 1.89 -15.81 -9.09
N THR A 281 2.74 -16.44 -8.25
CA THR A 281 3.08 -15.90 -6.92
C THR A 281 4.59 -15.75 -6.80
N TYR A 282 5.02 -14.54 -6.44
CA TYR A 282 6.38 -14.24 -6.02
C TYR A 282 6.42 -14.12 -4.50
N ALA A 283 7.32 -14.87 -3.85
CA ALA A 283 7.51 -14.80 -2.41
C ALA A 283 8.98 -14.46 -2.09
N CYS A 284 9.19 -13.47 -1.22
CA CYS A 284 10.49 -13.13 -0.65
C CYS A 284 10.41 -13.15 0.88
N VAL A 285 11.43 -13.72 1.52
CA VAL A 285 11.60 -13.86 2.97
C VAL A 285 12.98 -13.37 3.39
#